data_afd4d0cce8d379a1c90aa31407fb32c9
#
_entry.id   afd4d0cce8d379a1c90aa31407fb32c9
#
_cell.length_a   1.000
_cell.length_b   1.000
_cell.length_c   1.000
_cell.angle_alpha   90.00
_cell.angle_beta   90.00
_cell.angle_gamma   90.00
#
_symmetry.space_group_name_H-M   'P 1'
#
loop_
_entity.id
_entity.type
_entity.pdbx_description
1 polymer ?
#
loop_
_entity_poly.entity_id
_entity_poly.type
_entity_poly.pdbx_seq_one_letter_code
_entity_poly.pdbx_strand_id
1 'polypeptide(L)'
;FRSLDKTTRGFACGVNDLIAGRGATVKYICVQRWNENVTALQINATSVERDASAMSLNLHLGGSYSRFESLSRLVGEGARSDLLAVAIAHGKQEFDARTLQDHVSPHTASDLLYKNALDDRARTTFGGLIRVEPHAHFTDAYQKVRNLLLSDDAEANSMPGLEILADNVRCSHGATSGQIDEDELFYLRTRGIPVKVAQHLIVTGFLNEVVQRLDQPAISAHLHRLIEQKFTADVD
;
A
#
# COMPACT_ATOMS: atom_id res chain seq x y z
N PHE A 1 2.21 -5.67 -14.15
CA PHE A 1 0.98 -5.60 -14.97
C PHE A 1 0.84 -4.22 -15.60
N ARG A 2 0.66 -4.15 -16.92
CA ARG A 2 0.47 -2.88 -17.63
C ARG A 2 -0.40 -3.06 -18.87
N SER A 3 -1.12 -2.01 -19.27
CA SER A 3 -1.73 -1.91 -20.61
C SER A 3 -0.66 -1.63 -21.65
N LEU A 4 -0.86 -2.12 -22.88
CA LEU A 4 0.00 -1.85 -24.02
C LEU A 4 -0.39 -0.55 -24.76
N ASP A 5 -1.63 -0.10 -24.57
CA ASP A 5 -2.17 1.14 -25.14
C ASP A 5 -2.91 1.96 -24.07
N LYS A 6 -3.29 3.21 -24.42
CA LYS A 6 -3.96 4.14 -23.50
C LYS A 6 -5.49 4.15 -23.62
N THR A 7 -6.07 3.45 -24.58
CA THR A 7 -7.47 3.63 -24.99
C THR A 7 -8.35 2.39 -24.82
N THR A 8 -7.78 1.20 -24.88
CA THR A 8 -8.54 -0.04 -24.80
C THR A 8 -9.20 -0.20 -23.43
N ARG A 9 -10.52 -0.34 -23.46
CA ARG A 9 -11.31 -0.72 -22.27
C ARG A 9 -11.09 -2.18 -21.98
N GLY A 10 -11.01 -2.53 -20.69
CA GLY A 10 -10.78 -3.90 -20.32
C GLY A 10 -11.08 -4.20 -18.85
N PHE A 11 -11.13 -5.48 -18.57
CA PHE A 11 -11.15 -6.02 -17.24
C PHE A 11 -9.92 -6.88 -17.02
N ALA A 12 -9.20 -6.65 -15.93
CA ALA A 12 -8.04 -7.43 -15.53
C ALA A 12 -8.31 -8.09 -14.18
N CYS A 13 -8.10 -9.40 -14.10
CA CYS A 13 -8.19 -10.14 -12.85
C CYS A 13 -6.91 -10.93 -12.64
N GLY A 14 -6.32 -10.80 -11.45
CA GLY A 14 -5.12 -11.52 -11.06
C GLY A 14 -5.25 -12.11 -9.65
N VAL A 15 -4.84 -13.36 -9.50
CA VAL A 15 -4.74 -14.02 -8.20
C VAL A 15 -3.33 -14.53 -8.02
N ASN A 16 -2.72 -14.20 -6.89
CA ASN A 16 -1.40 -14.69 -6.51
C ASN A 16 -1.53 -15.40 -5.16
N ASP A 17 -1.05 -16.62 -5.12
CA ASP A 17 -0.95 -17.40 -3.90
C ASP A 17 0.52 -17.62 -3.56
N LEU A 18 0.94 -17.11 -2.41
CA LEU A 18 2.32 -17.09 -1.94
C LEU A 18 2.43 -17.95 -0.69
N ILE A 19 3.31 -18.92 -0.72
CA ILE A 19 3.57 -19.78 0.43
C ILE A 19 5.04 -19.60 0.85
N ALA A 20 5.24 -18.96 2.02
CA ALA A 20 6.54 -18.90 2.65
C ALA A 20 6.69 -20.12 3.57
N GLY A 21 7.34 -21.17 3.07
CA GLY A 21 7.60 -22.39 3.81
C GLY A 21 8.52 -22.15 5.02
N ARG A 22 8.61 -23.11 5.91
CA ARG A 22 9.35 -23.01 7.18
C ARG A 22 10.76 -22.43 7.02
N GLY A 23 11.05 -21.36 7.76
CA GLY A 23 12.33 -20.65 7.76
C GLY A 23 12.63 -19.88 6.45
N ALA A 24 11.70 -19.83 5.51
CA ALA A 24 11.88 -19.13 4.23
C ALA A 24 11.67 -17.63 4.37
N THR A 25 12.34 -16.87 3.50
CA THR A 25 12.08 -15.44 3.33
C THR A 25 11.59 -15.18 1.90
N VAL A 26 10.42 -14.58 1.77
CA VAL A 26 9.79 -14.25 0.49
C VAL A 26 9.58 -12.75 0.41
N LYS A 27 10.06 -12.11 -0.66
CA LYS A 27 9.72 -10.72 -1.01
C LYS A 27 8.98 -10.71 -2.35
N TYR A 28 7.73 -10.27 -2.32
CA TYR A 28 6.87 -10.16 -3.49
C TYR A 28 6.62 -8.70 -3.84
N ILE A 29 6.81 -8.33 -5.08
CA ILE A 29 6.59 -6.97 -5.55
C ILE A 29 5.64 -7.00 -6.73
N CYS A 30 4.54 -6.29 -6.60
CA CYS A 30 3.54 -6.14 -7.64
C CYS A 30 3.42 -4.67 -8.05
N VAL A 31 3.54 -4.42 -9.34
CA VAL A 31 3.32 -3.09 -9.93
C VAL A 31 2.17 -3.17 -10.91
N GLN A 32 1.15 -2.36 -10.67
CA GLN A 32 -0.04 -2.26 -11.51
C GLN A 32 -0.05 -0.89 -12.22
N ARG A 33 -0.04 -0.91 -13.56
CA ARG A 33 -0.01 0.25 -14.46
C ARG A 33 -1.01 0.06 -15.61
N TRP A 34 -2.25 -0.21 -15.28
CA TRP A 34 -3.31 -0.27 -16.29
C TRP A 34 -3.64 1.13 -16.81
N ASN A 35 -4.12 1.23 -18.04
CA ASN A 35 -4.66 2.49 -18.53
C ASN A 35 -5.97 2.85 -17.80
N GLU A 36 -6.41 4.08 -17.91
CA GLU A 36 -7.57 4.63 -17.18
C GLU A 36 -8.94 4.11 -17.65
N ASN A 37 -8.97 3.21 -18.61
CA ASN A 37 -10.20 2.56 -19.08
C ASN A 37 -10.30 1.10 -18.59
N VAL A 38 -9.36 0.66 -17.75
CA VAL A 38 -9.33 -0.72 -17.23
C VAL A 38 -9.89 -0.76 -15.82
N THR A 39 -10.82 -1.68 -15.59
CA THR A 39 -11.21 -2.13 -14.25
C THR A 39 -10.32 -3.32 -13.85
N ALA A 40 -9.69 -3.24 -12.69
CA ALA A 40 -8.78 -4.28 -12.23
C ALA A 40 -9.22 -4.87 -10.88
N LEU A 41 -9.12 -6.17 -10.75
CA LEU A 41 -9.24 -6.90 -9.50
C LEU A 41 -7.98 -7.73 -9.28
N GLN A 42 -7.36 -7.57 -8.13
CA GLN A 42 -6.18 -8.35 -7.75
C GLN A 42 -6.32 -8.89 -6.34
N ILE A 43 -6.03 -10.16 -6.18
CA ILE A 43 -6.00 -10.83 -4.88
C ILE A 43 -4.60 -11.39 -4.67
N ASN A 44 -3.98 -11.04 -3.56
CA ASN A 44 -2.73 -11.63 -3.09
C ASN A 44 -3.01 -12.35 -1.77
N ALA A 45 -2.97 -13.65 -1.78
CA ALA A 45 -3.05 -14.49 -0.58
C ALA A 45 -1.63 -14.93 -0.20
N THR A 46 -1.28 -14.79 1.06
CA THR A 46 0.04 -15.18 1.58
C THR A 46 -0.14 -16.06 2.80
N SER A 47 0.48 -17.23 2.79
CA SER A 47 0.59 -18.12 3.95
C SER A 47 2.02 -18.15 4.45
N VAL A 48 2.23 -17.91 5.75
CA VAL A 48 3.56 -17.81 6.35
C VAL A 48 3.70 -18.89 7.41
N GLU A 49 4.59 -19.84 7.15
CA GLU A 49 4.84 -20.96 8.04
C GLU A 49 5.82 -20.59 9.17
N ARG A 50 6.16 -21.59 9.99
CA ARG A 50 7.02 -21.44 11.18
C ARG A 50 8.35 -20.79 10.84
N ASP A 51 8.74 -19.76 11.62
CA ASP A 51 10.00 -19.01 11.51
C ASP A 51 10.24 -18.41 10.11
N ALA A 52 9.19 -18.31 9.28
CA ALA A 52 9.26 -17.72 7.95
C ALA A 52 8.90 -16.23 7.96
N SER A 53 9.34 -15.52 6.94
CA SER A 53 8.97 -14.12 6.73
C SER A 53 8.50 -13.88 5.31
N ALA A 54 7.42 -13.10 5.16
CA ALA A 54 6.92 -12.65 3.88
C ALA A 54 6.79 -11.13 3.86
N MET A 55 7.23 -10.50 2.79
CA MET A 55 6.99 -9.09 2.52
C MET A 55 6.29 -8.95 1.18
N SER A 56 5.17 -8.25 1.14
CA SER A 56 4.51 -7.87 -0.10
C SER A 56 4.54 -6.35 -0.26
N LEU A 57 5.03 -5.86 -1.40
CA LEU A 57 4.95 -4.46 -1.78
C LEU A 57 4.11 -4.31 -3.05
N ASN A 58 3.08 -3.49 -2.98
CA ASN A 58 2.15 -3.27 -4.07
C ASN A 58 2.16 -1.79 -4.49
N LEU A 59 2.39 -1.54 -5.77
CA LEU A 59 2.40 -0.20 -6.35
C LEU A 59 1.23 -0.07 -7.32
N HIS A 60 0.24 0.76 -6.96
CA HIS A 60 -0.98 1.01 -7.71
C HIS A 60 -0.90 2.36 -8.42
N LEU A 61 -0.75 2.35 -9.75
CA LEU A 61 -0.53 3.54 -10.56
C LEU A 61 -1.55 3.73 -11.69
N GLY A 62 -2.49 2.79 -11.85
CA GLY A 62 -3.39 2.85 -13.00
C GLY A 62 -4.73 2.14 -12.79
N GLY A 63 -5.54 2.13 -13.85
CA GLY A 63 -6.93 1.67 -13.84
C GLY A 63 -7.92 2.80 -13.54
N SER A 64 -9.15 2.71 -14.07
CA SER A 64 -10.27 3.58 -13.67
C SER A 64 -10.77 3.21 -12.28
N TYR A 65 -10.96 1.92 -12.07
CA TYR A 65 -11.28 1.30 -10.79
C TYR A 65 -10.33 0.12 -10.55
N SER A 66 -9.71 0.09 -9.40
CA SER A 66 -8.82 -1.01 -9.01
C SER A 66 -9.13 -1.48 -7.60
N ARG A 67 -9.61 -2.72 -7.48
CA ARG A 67 -9.76 -3.40 -6.20
C ARG A 67 -8.58 -4.32 -5.96
N PHE A 68 -7.99 -4.16 -4.79
CA PHE A 68 -6.84 -4.92 -4.36
C PHE A 68 -7.11 -5.55 -3.00
N GLU A 69 -6.99 -6.88 -2.92
CA GLU A 69 -7.13 -7.63 -1.68
C GLU A 69 -5.78 -8.25 -1.30
N SER A 70 -5.33 -7.99 -0.08
CA SER A 70 -4.08 -8.54 0.46
C SER A 70 -4.37 -9.30 1.74
N LEU A 71 -4.31 -10.61 1.64
CA LEU A 71 -4.60 -11.54 2.73
C LEU A 71 -3.28 -12.13 3.20
N SER A 72 -2.94 -11.99 4.47
CA SER A 72 -1.74 -12.58 5.05
C SER A 72 -2.11 -13.42 6.24
N ARG A 73 -1.84 -14.72 6.16
CA ARG A 73 -2.14 -15.70 7.19
C ARG A 73 -0.86 -16.26 7.80
N LEU A 74 -0.66 -15.99 9.08
CA LEU A 74 0.53 -16.40 9.84
C LEU A 74 0.21 -17.70 10.57
N VAL A 75 0.49 -18.82 9.90
CA VAL A 75 0.07 -20.16 10.35
C VAL A 75 1.12 -20.88 11.20
N GLY A 76 2.36 -20.41 11.22
CA GLY A 76 3.44 -20.98 12.02
C GLY A 76 3.90 -20.06 13.14
N GLU A 77 4.33 -20.64 14.26
CA GLU A 77 4.95 -19.89 15.33
C GLU A 77 6.19 -19.13 14.82
N GLY A 78 6.39 -17.89 15.28
CA GLY A 78 7.50 -17.05 14.83
C GLY A 78 7.35 -16.47 13.42
N ALA A 79 6.20 -16.68 12.74
CA ALA A 79 5.96 -16.15 11.41
C ALA A 79 5.86 -14.62 11.42
N ARG A 80 6.37 -13.99 10.34
CA ARG A 80 6.34 -12.54 10.15
C ARG A 80 5.80 -12.16 8.78
N SER A 81 4.95 -11.12 8.72
CA SER A 81 4.42 -10.59 7.46
C SER A 81 4.42 -9.07 7.42
N ASP A 82 5.06 -8.50 6.40
CA ASP A 82 5.04 -7.06 6.12
C ASP A 82 4.21 -6.79 4.86
N LEU A 83 3.14 -5.97 4.99
CA LEU A 83 2.25 -5.60 3.90
C LEU A 83 2.46 -4.12 3.58
N LEU A 84 3.04 -3.85 2.43
CA LEU A 84 3.39 -2.51 1.99
C LEU A 84 2.61 -2.13 0.73
N ALA A 85 2.12 -0.89 0.66
CA ALA A 85 1.55 -0.39 -0.59
C ALA A 85 1.75 1.11 -0.77
N VAL A 86 1.87 1.48 -2.03
CA VAL A 86 1.81 2.86 -2.51
C VAL A 86 0.72 2.94 -3.57
N ALA A 87 -0.19 3.89 -3.43
CA ALA A 87 -1.16 4.22 -4.46
C ALA A 87 -1.06 5.70 -4.85
N ILE A 88 -1.08 5.96 -6.16
CA ILE A 88 -1.09 7.31 -6.71
C ILE A 88 -2.27 7.38 -7.68
N ALA A 89 -3.26 8.18 -7.33
CA ALA A 89 -4.47 8.33 -8.11
C ALA A 89 -4.74 9.80 -8.45
N HIS A 90 -5.24 10.05 -9.65
CA HIS A 90 -5.60 11.36 -10.16
C HIS A 90 -6.89 11.28 -10.99
N GLY A 91 -7.41 12.40 -11.43
CA GLY A 91 -8.62 12.47 -12.24
C GLY A 91 -9.84 11.94 -11.49
N LYS A 92 -10.39 10.83 -11.94
CA LYS A 92 -11.53 10.13 -11.32
C LYS A 92 -11.20 8.68 -10.94
N GLN A 93 -9.92 8.37 -10.79
CA GLN A 93 -9.51 7.02 -10.42
C GLN A 93 -10.04 6.66 -9.03
N GLU A 94 -10.46 5.42 -8.87
CA GLU A 94 -10.94 4.89 -7.62
C GLU A 94 -10.19 3.59 -7.25
N PHE A 95 -9.54 3.59 -6.09
CA PHE A 95 -8.79 2.46 -5.59
C PHE A 95 -9.38 1.94 -4.29
N ASP A 96 -9.75 0.66 -4.27
CA ASP A 96 -10.31 -0.03 -3.11
C ASP A 96 -9.33 -1.10 -2.61
N ALA A 97 -8.75 -0.88 -1.43
CA ALA A 97 -7.83 -1.80 -0.79
C ALA A 97 -8.49 -2.53 0.37
N ARG A 98 -8.43 -3.87 0.35
CA ARG A 98 -8.91 -4.73 1.44
C ARG A 98 -7.77 -5.57 1.96
N THR A 99 -7.60 -5.60 3.29
CA THR A 99 -6.50 -6.35 3.90
C THR A 99 -6.97 -7.20 5.08
N LEU A 100 -6.35 -8.36 5.22
CA LEU A 100 -6.49 -9.21 6.39
C LEU A 100 -5.09 -9.64 6.86
N GLN A 101 -4.77 -9.32 8.11
CA GLN A 101 -3.63 -9.84 8.84
C GLN A 101 -4.16 -10.86 9.84
N ASP A 102 -4.11 -12.16 9.48
CA ASP A 102 -4.70 -13.28 10.23
C ASP A 102 -3.61 -14.01 11.02
N HIS A 103 -3.58 -13.77 12.31
CA HIS A 103 -2.64 -14.38 13.24
C HIS A 103 -3.23 -15.65 13.85
N VAL A 104 -2.80 -16.80 13.32
CA VAL A 104 -3.32 -18.13 13.70
C VAL A 104 -2.46 -18.80 14.77
N SER A 105 -1.15 -18.48 14.78
CA SER A 105 -0.18 -19.10 15.70
C SER A 105 0.41 -18.07 16.68
N PRO A 106 0.93 -18.50 17.84
CA PRO A 106 1.55 -17.59 18.79
C PRO A 106 2.90 -17.04 18.29
N HIS A 107 3.37 -15.97 18.95
CA HIS A 107 4.64 -15.29 18.65
C HIS A 107 4.77 -14.80 17.21
N THR A 108 3.68 -14.42 16.59
CA THR A 108 3.66 -13.92 15.21
C THR A 108 3.69 -12.39 15.15
N ALA A 109 4.27 -11.85 14.09
CA ALA A 109 4.34 -10.41 13.90
C ALA A 109 3.86 -9.98 12.51
N SER A 110 3.12 -8.86 12.44
CA SER A 110 2.78 -8.23 11.17
C SER A 110 2.83 -6.72 11.23
N ASP A 111 3.24 -6.10 10.12
CA ASP A 111 3.22 -4.64 9.95
C ASP A 111 2.63 -4.28 8.58
N LEU A 112 1.62 -3.42 8.59
CA LEU A 112 1.03 -2.88 7.38
C LEU A 112 1.31 -1.39 7.29
N LEU A 113 1.91 -0.97 6.18
CA LEU A 113 2.07 0.44 5.85
C LEU A 113 1.57 0.71 4.43
N TYR A 114 0.44 1.42 4.35
CA TYR A 114 -0.15 1.89 3.09
C TYR A 114 -0.08 3.40 3.03
N LYS A 115 0.43 3.93 1.92
CA LYS A 115 0.47 5.37 1.64
C LYS A 115 -0.16 5.68 0.30
N ASN A 116 -1.11 6.60 0.33
CA ASN A 116 -1.88 7.02 -0.84
C ASN A 116 -1.66 8.50 -1.10
N ALA A 117 -1.42 8.88 -2.35
CA ALA A 117 -1.40 10.28 -2.81
C ALA A 117 -2.52 10.45 -3.83
N LEU A 118 -3.42 11.40 -3.58
CA LEU A 118 -4.67 11.57 -4.33
C LEU A 118 -4.79 12.99 -4.83
N ASP A 119 -5.03 13.14 -6.12
CA ASP A 119 -5.24 14.43 -6.77
C ASP A 119 -6.57 14.49 -7.52
N ASP A 120 -6.98 15.68 -7.92
CA ASP A 120 -8.25 15.98 -8.58
C ASP A 120 -9.47 15.48 -7.79
N ARG A 121 -10.21 14.52 -8.35
CA ARG A 121 -11.38 13.86 -7.76
C ARG A 121 -11.15 12.37 -7.53
N ALA A 122 -9.89 11.99 -7.38
CA ALA A 122 -9.54 10.61 -7.11
C ALA A 122 -10.01 10.18 -5.72
N ARG A 123 -10.32 8.89 -5.60
CA ARG A 123 -10.84 8.31 -4.36
C ARG A 123 -10.07 7.07 -3.96
N THR A 124 -9.85 6.92 -2.66
CA THR A 124 -9.43 5.64 -2.10
C THR A 124 -10.34 5.19 -1.00
N THR A 125 -10.58 3.88 -0.97
CA THR A 125 -11.23 3.20 0.15
C THR A 125 -10.27 2.15 0.69
N PHE A 126 -10.03 2.18 1.99
CA PHE A 126 -9.26 1.16 2.68
C PHE A 126 -10.14 0.48 3.73
N GLY A 127 -10.21 -0.85 3.69
CA GLY A 127 -10.81 -1.66 4.74
C GLY A 127 -9.83 -2.74 5.18
N GLY A 128 -9.34 -2.68 6.41
CA GLY A 128 -8.34 -3.60 6.92
C GLY A 128 -8.75 -4.23 8.24
N LEU A 129 -8.41 -5.50 8.42
CA LEU A 129 -8.65 -6.22 9.65
C LEU A 129 -7.36 -6.89 10.13
N ILE A 130 -7.01 -6.66 11.39
CA ILE A 130 -6.08 -7.52 12.13
C ILE A 130 -6.94 -8.48 12.93
N ARG A 131 -6.77 -9.77 12.67
CA ARG A 131 -7.45 -10.84 13.39
C ARG A 131 -6.43 -11.66 14.15
N VAL A 132 -6.68 -11.86 15.44
CA VAL A 132 -5.83 -12.67 16.32
C VAL A 132 -6.67 -13.80 16.89
N GLU A 133 -6.36 -15.04 16.50
CA GLU A 133 -7.08 -16.25 16.92
C GLU A 133 -6.85 -16.55 18.42
N PRO A 134 -7.74 -17.32 19.10
CA PRO A 134 -7.70 -17.50 20.55
C PRO A 134 -6.37 -18.03 21.10
N HIS A 135 -5.60 -18.76 20.32
CA HIS A 135 -4.32 -19.35 20.73
C HIS A 135 -3.09 -18.57 20.24
N ALA A 136 -3.30 -17.45 19.53
CA ALA A 136 -2.23 -16.64 18.97
C ALA A 136 -1.69 -15.62 19.98
N HIS A 137 -1.31 -16.09 21.18
CA HIS A 137 -0.69 -15.25 22.20
C HIS A 137 0.64 -14.65 21.73
N PHE A 138 1.05 -13.53 22.33
CA PHE A 138 2.29 -12.81 22.01
C PHE A 138 2.37 -12.34 20.56
N THR A 139 1.22 -12.10 19.95
CA THR A 139 1.12 -11.44 18.64
C THR A 139 1.53 -9.97 18.76
N ASP A 140 2.28 -9.49 17.76
CA ASP A 140 2.70 -8.10 17.62
C ASP A 140 2.27 -7.60 16.23
N ALA A 141 1.19 -6.80 16.15
CA ALA A 141 0.55 -6.47 14.89
C ALA A 141 0.22 -4.97 14.76
N TYR A 142 0.67 -4.38 13.67
CA TYR A 142 0.45 -2.95 13.38
C TYR A 142 -0.19 -2.76 12.01
N GLN A 143 -1.05 -1.74 11.92
CA GLN A 143 -1.68 -1.34 10.67
C GLN A 143 -1.71 0.18 10.59
N LYS A 144 -1.02 0.73 9.61
CA LYS A 144 -0.94 2.17 9.38
C LYS A 144 -1.31 2.53 7.95
N VAL A 145 -2.30 3.41 7.81
CA VAL A 145 -2.70 3.98 6.52
C VAL A 145 -2.53 5.49 6.57
N ARG A 146 -1.87 6.04 5.57
CA ARG A 146 -1.70 7.49 5.44
C ARG A 146 -2.11 7.96 4.05
N ASN A 147 -2.96 8.97 4.02
CA ASN A 147 -3.45 9.55 2.79
C ASN A 147 -3.00 11.01 2.71
N LEU A 148 -2.39 11.37 1.60
CA LEU A 148 -2.03 12.73 1.26
C LEU A 148 -2.97 13.21 0.16
N LEU A 149 -3.79 14.21 0.48
CA LEU A 149 -4.75 14.81 -0.45
C LEU A 149 -4.10 16.05 -1.08
N LEU A 150 -4.03 16.05 -2.41
CA LEU A 150 -3.38 17.11 -3.19
C LEU A 150 -4.40 18.13 -3.72
N SER A 151 -5.68 17.80 -3.65
CA SER A 151 -6.80 18.65 -4.05
C SER A 151 -7.96 18.55 -3.05
N ASP A 152 -8.82 19.54 -3.02
CA ASP A 152 -9.98 19.62 -2.11
C ASP A 152 -11.07 18.58 -2.47
N ASP A 153 -11.14 18.16 -3.72
CA ASP A 153 -12.12 17.20 -4.21
C ASP A 153 -11.66 15.74 -4.08
N ALA A 154 -10.42 15.51 -3.65
CA ALA A 154 -9.90 14.15 -3.42
C ALA A 154 -10.45 13.57 -2.12
N GLU A 155 -10.80 12.28 -2.13
CA GLU A 155 -11.40 11.61 -1.00
C GLU A 155 -10.61 10.36 -0.57
N ALA A 156 -10.40 10.20 0.74
CA ALA A 156 -9.81 9.00 1.32
C ALA A 156 -10.66 8.47 2.49
N ASN A 157 -11.23 7.29 2.31
CA ASN A 157 -12.01 6.61 3.32
C ASN A 157 -11.20 5.44 3.90
N SER A 158 -10.98 5.42 5.21
CA SER A 158 -10.20 4.38 5.87
C SER A 158 -10.96 3.77 7.05
N MET A 159 -11.14 2.46 6.99
CA MET A 159 -11.85 1.66 8.00
C MET A 159 -10.95 0.53 8.52
N PRO A 160 -9.94 0.83 9.33
CA PRO A 160 -9.14 -0.20 9.98
C PRO A 160 -9.91 -0.82 11.15
N GLY A 161 -9.75 -2.12 11.36
CA GLY A 161 -10.41 -2.88 12.41
C GLY A 161 -9.49 -3.86 13.11
N LEU A 162 -9.85 -4.24 14.34
CA LEU A 162 -9.19 -5.26 15.15
C LEU A 162 -10.23 -6.27 15.64
N GLU A 163 -9.91 -7.55 15.52
CA GLU A 163 -10.64 -8.67 16.14
C GLU A 163 -9.64 -9.50 16.94
N ILE A 164 -9.60 -9.30 18.25
CA ILE A 164 -8.58 -9.88 19.12
C ILE A 164 -9.22 -10.87 20.06
N LEU A 165 -8.89 -12.14 19.89
CA LEU A 165 -9.45 -13.25 20.67
C LEU A 165 -8.42 -13.90 21.62
N ALA A 166 -7.17 -13.38 21.68
CA ALA A 166 -6.09 -13.86 22.53
C ALA A 166 -5.61 -12.80 23.52
N ASP A 167 -4.99 -13.26 24.60
CA ASP A 167 -4.36 -12.43 25.62
C ASP A 167 -2.87 -12.21 25.32
N ASN A 168 -2.26 -11.23 26.03
CA ASN A 168 -0.83 -10.89 25.93
C ASN A 168 -0.40 -10.52 24.49
N VAL A 169 -1.17 -9.69 23.82
CA VAL A 169 -0.89 -9.20 22.46
C VAL A 169 -0.60 -7.71 22.42
N ARG A 170 0.10 -7.26 21.40
CA ARG A 170 0.30 -5.86 21.05
C ARG A 170 -0.28 -5.61 19.67
N CYS A 171 -1.46 -5.00 19.63
CA CYS A 171 -2.13 -4.72 18.36
C CYS A 171 -2.58 -3.27 18.33
N SER A 172 -2.25 -2.60 17.24
CA SER A 172 -2.73 -1.23 17.02
C SER A 172 -3.00 -0.96 15.56
N HIS A 173 -3.88 -0.01 15.32
CA HIS A 173 -4.11 0.54 14.00
C HIS A 173 -4.16 2.07 14.02
N GLY A 174 -3.89 2.68 12.88
CA GLY A 174 -4.04 4.12 12.69
C GLY A 174 -4.29 4.46 11.23
N ALA A 175 -5.19 5.42 11.02
CA ALA A 175 -5.43 5.99 9.72
C ALA A 175 -5.39 7.51 9.81
N THR A 176 -4.71 8.14 8.87
CA THR A 176 -4.62 9.60 8.79
C THR A 176 -4.85 10.08 7.37
N SER A 177 -5.55 11.19 7.23
CA SER A 177 -5.69 11.91 5.97
C SER A 177 -5.35 13.38 6.21
N GLY A 178 -4.57 13.96 5.32
CA GLY A 178 -4.18 15.37 5.42
C GLY A 178 -3.79 15.90 4.05
N GLN A 179 -3.76 17.21 3.93
CA GLN A 179 -3.24 17.93 2.78
C GLN A 179 -1.74 18.17 2.92
N ILE A 180 -1.11 18.69 1.88
CA ILE A 180 0.28 19.16 1.96
C ILE A 180 0.35 20.28 2.99
N ASP A 181 1.37 20.22 3.85
CA ASP A 181 1.64 21.29 4.82
C ASP A 181 2.02 22.57 4.07
N GLU A 182 1.26 23.63 4.30
CA GLU A 182 1.48 24.93 3.65
C GLU A 182 2.80 25.56 4.06
N ASP A 183 3.28 25.35 5.27
CA ASP A 183 4.57 25.86 5.75
C ASP A 183 5.74 25.15 5.06
N GLU A 184 5.64 23.81 4.86
CA GLU A 184 6.62 23.07 4.07
C GLU A 184 6.65 23.55 2.62
N LEU A 185 5.48 23.72 2.01
CA LEU A 185 5.35 24.24 0.65
C LEU A 185 5.90 25.66 0.53
N PHE A 186 5.57 26.54 1.47
CA PHE A 186 6.06 27.91 1.55
C PHE A 186 7.59 27.94 1.68
N TYR A 187 8.16 27.13 2.57
CA TYR A 187 9.60 27.03 2.75
C TYR A 187 10.34 26.68 1.45
N LEU A 188 9.87 25.68 0.71
CA LEU A 188 10.46 25.30 -0.57
C LEU A 188 10.36 26.44 -1.61
N ARG A 189 9.23 27.14 -1.65
CA ARG A 189 9.01 28.29 -2.54
C ARG A 189 9.94 29.46 -2.22
N THR A 190 10.20 29.74 -0.96
CA THR A 190 11.17 30.79 -0.55
C THR A 190 12.59 30.48 -0.98
N ARG A 191 12.90 29.20 -1.27
CA ARG A 191 14.18 28.76 -1.86
C ARG A 191 14.18 28.78 -3.39
N GLY A 192 13.17 29.34 -4.03
CA GLY A 192 13.07 29.47 -5.49
C GLY A 192 12.56 28.22 -6.21
N ILE A 193 12.06 27.23 -5.47
CA ILE A 193 11.50 26.01 -6.07
C ILE A 193 10.08 26.32 -6.56
N PRO A 194 9.76 26.07 -7.85
CA PRO A 194 8.41 26.22 -8.39
C PRO A 194 7.40 25.35 -7.63
N VAL A 195 6.15 25.84 -7.46
CA VAL A 195 5.10 25.18 -6.66
C VAL A 195 4.92 23.71 -7.03
N LYS A 196 4.76 23.38 -8.32
CA LYS A 196 4.58 22.00 -8.78
C LYS A 196 5.76 21.10 -8.43
N VAL A 197 6.98 21.61 -8.52
CA VAL A 197 8.18 20.86 -8.15
C VAL A 197 8.25 20.64 -6.64
N ALA A 198 7.90 21.67 -5.85
CA ALA A 198 7.83 21.56 -4.40
C ALA A 198 6.80 20.52 -3.95
N GLN A 199 5.59 20.54 -4.50
CA GLN A 199 4.57 19.53 -4.27
C GLN A 199 5.07 18.12 -4.60
N HIS A 200 5.68 17.94 -5.77
CA HIS A 200 6.27 16.67 -6.18
C HIS A 200 7.31 16.15 -5.19
N LEU A 201 8.20 17.03 -4.71
CA LEU A 201 9.23 16.66 -3.73
C LEU A 201 8.60 16.17 -2.41
N ILE A 202 7.58 16.88 -1.92
CA ILE A 202 6.86 16.49 -0.69
C ILE A 202 6.19 15.13 -0.88
N VAL A 203 5.45 14.95 -1.97
CA VAL A 203 4.76 13.69 -2.26
C VAL A 203 5.74 12.53 -2.41
N THR A 204 6.83 12.73 -3.15
CA THR A 204 7.87 11.71 -3.32
C THR A 204 8.51 11.34 -1.99
N GLY A 205 8.83 12.32 -1.16
CA GLY A 205 9.33 12.11 0.20
C GLY A 205 8.35 11.33 1.08
N PHE A 206 7.07 11.69 1.01
CA PHE A 206 6.01 10.99 1.72
C PHE A 206 5.90 9.51 1.33
N LEU A 207 5.95 9.19 0.03
CA LEU A 207 5.84 7.82 -0.46
C LEU A 207 7.12 7.00 -0.28
N ASN A 208 8.27 7.65 -0.21
CA ASN A 208 9.58 7.02 -0.13
C ASN A 208 9.75 6.12 1.11
N GLU A 209 9.11 6.44 2.23
CA GLU A 209 9.13 5.60 3.45
C GLU A 209 8.71 4.15 3.16
N VAL A 210 7.74 3.94 2.27
CA VAL A 210 7.29 2.58 1.90
C VAL A 210 8.35 1.86 1.07
N VAL A 211 8.92 2.57 0.07
CA VAL A 211 9.90 1.98 -0.85
C VAL A 211 11.21 1.64 -0.13
N GLN A 212 11.61 2.46 0.85
CA GLN A 212 12.83 2.21 1.63
C GLN A 212 12.76 0.93 2.48
N ARG A 213 11.55 0.52 2.91
CA ARG A 213 11.37 -0.73 3.67
C ARG A 213 11.71 -2.00 2.88
N LEU A 214 11.77 -1.91 1.55
CA LEU A 214 12.11 -3.04 0.68
C LEU A 214 13.54 -3.54 0.89
N ASP A 215 14.46 -2.64 1.26
CA ASP A 215 15.90 -2.92 1.44
C ASP A 215 16.52 -3.66 0.23
N GLN A 216 16.22 -3.15 -0.97
CA GLN A 216 16.69 -3.65 -2.26
C GLN A 216 17.00 -2.47 -3.21
N PRO A 217 18.20 -1.89 -3.17
CA PRO A 217 18.50 -0.60 -3.83
C PRO A 217 18.15 -0.55 -5.32
N ALA A 218 18.45 -1.62 -6.08
CA ALA A 218 18.17 -1.66 -7.52
C ALA A 218 16.67 -1.64 -7.83
N ILE A 219 15.87 -2.35 -7.03
CA ILE A 219 14.41 -2.38 -7.18
C ILE A 219 13.82 -1.06 -6.71
N SER A 220 14.28 -0.53 -5.58
CA SER A 220 13.84 0.77 -5.05
C SER A 220 14.06 1.89 -6.07
N ALA A 221 15.23 1.93 -6.73
CA ALA A 221 15.51 2.90 -7.79
C ALA A 221 14.56 2.74 -9.00
N HIS A 222 14.15 1.50 -9.32
CA HIS A 222 13.16 1.29 -10.37
C HIS A 222 11.76 1.76 -9.96
N LEU A 223 11.33 1.47 -8.73
CA LEU A 223 10.04 1.91 -8.20
C LEU A 223 9.96 3.44 -8.11
N HIS A 224 11.02 4.12 -7.68
CA HIS A 224 11.10 5.58 -7.69
C HIS A 224 10.86 6.16 -9.09
N ARG A 225 11.53 5.62 -10.12
CA ARG A 225 11.29 6.05 -11.50
C ARG A 225 9.84 5.87 -11.94
N LEU A 226 9.18 4.79 -11.52
CA LEU A 226 7.77 4.56 -11.86
C LEU A 226 6.84 5.55 -11.15
N ILE A 227 7.13 5.90 -9.90
CA ILE A 227 6.43 6.94 -9.14
C ILE A 227 6.62 8.29 -9.82
N GLU A 228 7.84 8.68 -10.17
CA GLU A 228 8.14 9.92 -10.88
C GLU A 228 7.42 10.01 -12.23
N GLN A 229 7.43 8.93 -13.01
CA GLN A 229 6.73 8.87 -14.30
C GLN A 229 5.22 9.08 -14.16
N LYS A 230 4.62 8.65 -13.05
CA LYS A 230 3.18 8.86 -12.81
C LYS A 230 2.86 10.34 -12.65
N PHE A 231 3.69 11.10 -11.95
CA PHE A 231 3.50 12.56 -11.78
C PHE A 231 3.87 13.38 -13.02
N THR A 232 4.82 12.92 -13.84
CA THR A 232 5.24 13.66 -15.05
C THR A 232 4.32 13.42 -16.23
N ALA A 233 3.58 12.30 -16.26
CA ALA A 233 2.62 12.00 -17.32
C ALA A 233 1.39 12.93 -17.32
N ASP A 234 1.18 13.66 -16.24
CA ASP A 234 0.04 14.57 -16.04
C ASP A 234 0.39 16.04 -16.37
N VAL A 235 1.61 16.29 -16.92
CA VAL A 235 2.10 17.65 -17.22
C VAL A 235 2.04 17.98 -18.74
N ASP A 236 1.76 16.99 -19.58
CA ASP A 236 1.55 17.14 -21.04
C ASP A 236 0.06 17.01 -21.39
#